data_92ab5590a83077293123f4c830a315e0
#
_entry.id   92ab5590a83077293123f4c830a315e0
#
_cell.length_a   1.000
_cell.length_b   1.000
_cell.length_c   1.000
_cell.angle_alpha   90.00
_cell.angle_beta   90.00
_cell.angle_gamma   90.00
#
_symmetry.space_group_name_H-M   'P 1'
#
loop_
_entity.id
_entity.type
_entity.pdbx_description
1 polymer ?
#
loop_
_entity_poly.entity_id
_entity_poly.type
_entity_poly.pdbx_seq_one_letter_code
_entity_poly.pdbx_strand_id
1 'polypeptide(L)'
;MKIVFNALSARLGGGQTYLINLFEFVPANEDLEILVFAPTTLKLPDHPRVRRVEPAWPTENPIVRALWEKWVLPSILKAEKADVLFCPGGVVGTRAPVGCKVVTMFRNMIPFDLRVRKSIPFGLQRLRNWLLNRIMLKSMSEADLTIFISNYARSVIESLTKVKNAVTIPHGIGSVFRTHGGSTVRPDYLPESEYVLYVSRFDVYKHHYEVVSAYGKLSQELREKFPLILVGETNLPEAERVKSLVSTLGLEGQVLLLGAIPYQSLPPLYHHAYLNLFASSCENCPNILLEALASGRPMICSNIMPMPEFGADAALYFSPFDSDDIGNILSEALSSPDLLRKLSAAAIAQSDKFDWENTSRKTWFELLALAERPKQGV
;
A
#
# COMPACT_ATOMS: atom_id res chain seq x y z
N MET A 1 -30.15 -7.11 4.14
CA MET A 1 -29.18 -6.02 3.93
C MET A 1 -28.32 -6.32 2.73
N LYS A 2 -28.17 -5.36 1.77
CA LYS A 2 -27.41 -5.61 0.55
C LYS A 2 -26.28 -4.57 0.36
N ILE A 3 -25.04 -5.03 0.26
CA ILE A 3 -23.85 -4.21 0.04
C ILE A 3 -23.30 -4.48 -1.34
N VAL A 4 -23.12 -3.43 -2.15
CA VAL A 4 -22.54 -3.51 -3.50
C VAL A 4 -21.13 -2.95 -3.49
N PHE A 5 -20.18 -3.74 -3.97
CA PHE A 5 -18.79 -3.35 -4.14
C PHE A 5 -18.52 -2.97 -5.59
N ASN A 6 -18.10 -1.74 -5.83
CA ASN A 6 -17.51 -1.33 -7.10
C ASN A 6 -15.98 -1.35 -6.98
N ALA A 7 -15.40 -2.52 -7.18
CA ALA A 7 -13.97 -2.78 -7.07
C ALA A 7 -13.27 -2.95 -8.44
N LEU A 8 -13.89 -2.54 -9.55
CA LEU A 8 -13.36 -2.67 -10.92
C LEU A 8 -12.00 -1.98 -11.14
N SER A 9 -11.63 -1.05 -10.25
CA SER A 9 -10.32 -0.40 -10.28
C SER A 9 -9.19 -1.20 -9.64
N ALA A 10 -9.49 -2.29 -8.89
CA ALA A 10 -8.52 -3.09 -8.16
C ALA A 10 -7.79 -4.09 -9.08
N ARG A 11 -6.93 -3.59 -9.97
CA ARG A 11 -6.26 -4.40 -11.00
C ARG A 11 -4.92 -4.99 -10.58
N LEU A 12 -4.18 -4.30 -9.70
CA LEU A 12 -2.84 -4.68 -9.27
C LEU A 12 -2.59 -4.25 -7.81
N GLY A 13 -1.66 -4.94 -7.15
CA GLY A 13 -1.05 -4.55 -5.89
C GLY A 13 -2.02 -4.48 -4.70
N GLY A 14 -1.77 -3.60 -3.76
CA GLY A 14 -2.48 -3.52 -2.48
C GLY A 14 -4.02 -3.42 -2.57
N GLY A 15 -4.58 -3.08 -3.76
CA GLY A 15 -6.03 -3.12 -4.01
C GLY A 15 -6.61 -4.52 -4.02
N GLN A 16 -5.90 -5.42 -4.64
CA GLN A 16 -6.28 -6.83 -4.68
C GLN A 16 -6.08 -7.48 -3.32
N THR A 17 -4.91 -7.25 -2.70
CA THR A 17 -4.60 -7.74 -1.35
C THR A 17 -5.67 -7.33 -0.34
N TYR A 18 -6.09 -6.05 -0.37
CA TYR A 18 -7.15 -5.57 0.51
C TYR A 18 -8.47 -6.33 0.32
N LEU A 19 -8.92 -6.52 -0.93
CA LEU A 19 -10.18 -7.20 -1.21
C LEU A 19 -10.14 -8.69 -0.86
N ILE A 20 -9.05 -9.38 -1.18
CA ILE A 20 -8.86 -10.78 -0.83
C ILE A 20 -9.02 -10.95 0.69
N ASN A 21 -8.25 -10.19 1.47
CA ASN A 21 -8.30 -10.29 2.93
C ASN A 21 -9.66 -9.82 3.50
N LEU A 22 -10.29 -8.80 2.92
CA LEU A 22 -11.62 -8.37 3.36
C LEU A 22 -12.67 -9.48 3.21
N PHE A 23 -12.62 -10.24 2.10
CA PHE A 23 -13.57 -11.31 1.84
C PHE A 23 -13.22 -12.63 2.53
N GLU A 24 -12.04 -12.79 3.11
CA GLU A 24 -11.73 -13.92 4.02
C GLU A 24 -12.49 -13.81 5.36
N PHE A 25 -12.84 -12.58 5.77
CA PHE A 25 -13.49 -12.31 7.06
C PHE A 25 -14.90 -11.70 6.88
N VAL A 26 -15.70 -12.27 5.99
CA VAL A 26 -17.12 -11.84 5.82
C VAL A 26 -17.91 -12.18 7.10
N PRO A 27 -18.69 -11.23 7.66
CA PRO A 27 -19.47 -11.49 8.87
C PRO A 27 -20.50 -12.59 8.71
N ALA A 28 -20.79 -13.30 9.80
CA ALA A 28 -21.75 -14.40 9.84
C ALA A 28 -23.24 -13.93 9.88
N ASN A 29 -23.53 -12.70 9.49
CA ASN A 29 -24.89 -12.16 9.45
C ASN A 29 -25.72 -12.83 8.36
N GLU A 30 -26.81 -13.52 8.71
CA GLU A 30 -27.64 -14.31 7.79
C GLU A 30 -28.35 -13.46 6.72
N ASP A 31 -28.71 -12.22 7.05
CA ASP A 31 -29.40 -11.30 6.14
C ASP A 31 -28.46 -10.51 5.21
N LEU A 32 -27.16 -10.77 5.27
CA LEU A 32 -26.17 -10.04 4.47
C LEU A 32 -26.03 -10.66 3.07
N GLU A 33 -26.33 -9.88 2.04
CA GLU A 33 -26.03 -10.16 0.65
C GLU A 33 -24.95 -9.19 0.12
N ILE A 34 -23.95 -9.72 -0.54
CA ILE A 34 -22.81 -8.95 -1.08
C ILE A 34 -22.73 -9.15 -2.58
N LEU A 35 -22.82 -8.04 -3.32
CA LEU A 35 -22.64 -8.02 -4.77
C LEU A 35 -21.31 -7.37 -5.11
N VAL A 36 -20.46 -8.05 -5.88
CA VAL A 36 -19.11 -7.57 -6.17
C VAL A 36 -18.85 -7.43 -7.65
N PHE A 37 -18.53 -6.21 -8.08
CA PHE A 37 -17.94 -5.91 -9.38
C PHE A 37 -16.44 -5.78 -9.22
N ALA A 38 -15.67 -6.73 -9.74
CA ALA A 38 -14.21 -6.77 -9.66
C ALA A 38 -13.60 -7.26 -11.00
N PRO A 39 -12.30 -6.95 -11.27
CA PRO A 39 -11.62 -7.48 -12.44
C PRO A 39 -11.66 -9.02 -12.48
N THR A 40 -11.83 -9.60 -13.67
CA THR A 40 -11.88 -11.07 -13.84
C THR A 40 -10.62 -11.77 -13.34
N THR A 41 -9.47 -11.10 -13.41
CA THR A 41 -8.18 -11.58 -12.95
C THR A 41 -8.04 -11.66 -11.43
N LEU A 42 -8.91 -10.99 -10.67
CA LEU A 42 -8.89 -11.05 -9.21
C LEU A 42 -9.65 -12.29 -8.72
N LYS A 43 -8.94 -13.20 -8.09
CA LYS A 43 -9.54 -14.34 -7.41
C LYS A 43 -9.93 -13.92 -5.99
N LEU A 44 -11.22 -13.90 -5.72
CA LEU A 44 -11.76 -13.67 -4.38
C LEU A 44 -12.01 -15.02 -3.69
N PRO A 45 -11.93 -15.08 -2.36
CA PRO A 45 -12.37 -16.26 -1.60
C PRO A 45 -13.83 -16.61 -1.91
N ASP A 46 -14.13 -17.89 -2.04
CA ASP A 46 -15.49 -18.37 -2.22
C ASP A 46 -16.27 -18.21 -0.91
N HIS A 47 -17.41 -17.54 -0.98
CA HIS A 47 -18.26 -17.34 0.17
C HIS A 47 -19.74 -17.30 -0.25
N PRO A 48 -20.66 -18.01 0.44
CA PRO A 48 -22.05 -18.18 -0.01
C PRO A 48 -22.85 -16.86 -0.10
N ARG A 49 -22.44 -15.82 0.62
CA ARG A 49 -23.08 -14.49 0.60
C ARG A 49 -22.48 -13.53 -0.43
N VAL A 50 -21.40 -13.93 -1.10
CA VAL A 50 -20.68 -13.10 -2.07
C VAL A 50 -21.03 -13.54 -3.48
N ARG A 51 -21.79 -12.71 -4.17
CA ARG A 51 -22.11 -12.90 -5.59
C ARG A 51 -21.25 -11.98 -6.44
N ARG A 52 -20.34 -12.54 -7.20
CA ARG A 52 -19.58 -11.80 -8.20
C ARG A 52 -20.43 -11.59 -9.46
N VAL A 53 -20.40 -10.38 -10.00
CA VAL A 53 -21.08 -10.02 -11.23
C VAL A 53 -20.10 -9.37 -12.18
N GLU A 54 -20.07 -9.86 -13.41
CA GLU A 54 -19.28 -9.28 -14.48
C GLU A 54 -20.11 -8.22 -15.20
N PRO A 55 -19.57 -6.99 -15.39
CA PRO A 55 -20.23 -5.99 -16.21
C PRO A 55 -20.36 -6.48 -17.66
N ALA A 56 -21.50 -6.23 -18.30
CA ALA A 56 -21.69 -6.52 -19.73
C ALA A 56 -20.82 -5.62 -20.64
N TRP A 57 -20.26 -4.52 -20.10
CA TRP A 57 -19.39 -3.62 -20.83
C TRP A 57 -17.91 -3.95 -20.58
N PRO A 58 -16.99 -3.68 -21.53
CA PRO A 58 -15.55 -3.92 -21.36
C PRO A 58 -14.91 -2.88 -20.41
N THR A 59 -15.20 -3.03 -19.12
CA THR A 59 -14.77 -2.09 -18.05
C THR A 59 -13.28 -2.12 -17.77
N GLU A 60 -12.48 -2.93 -18.46
CA GLU A 60 -11.03 -2.84 -18.49
C GLU A 60 -10.55 -1.49 -19.00
N ASN A 61 -11.25 -0.90 -19.97
CA ASN A 61 -10.97 0.45 -20.42
C ASN A 61 -11.48 1.45 -19.38
N PRO A 62 -10.62 2.36 -18.86
CA PRO A 62 -11.00 3.32 -17.83
C PRO A 62 -12.13 4.28 -18.22
N ILE A 63 -12.22 4.63 -19.52
CA ILE A 63 -13.28 5.53 -20.05
C ILE A 63 -14.60 4.77 -20.08
N VAL A 64 -14.60 3.55 -20.62
CA VAL A 64 -15.80 2.70 -20.68
C VAL A 64 -16.30 2.41 -19.27
N ARG A 65 -15.39 2.12 -18.33
CA ARG A 65 -15.73 1.93 -16.92
C ARG A 65 -16.38 3.18 -16.31
N ALA A 66 -15.83 4.37 -16.54
CA ALA A 66 -16.41 5.61 -16.03
C ALA A 66 -17.83 5.87 -16.60
N LEU A 67 -18.06 5.53 -17.87
CA LEU A 67 -19.39 5.62 -18.50
C LEU A 67 -20.35 4.59 -17.91
N TRP A 68 -19.90 3.35 -17.72
CA TRP A 68 -20.67 2.29 -17.08
C TRP A 68 -21.05 2.66 -15.62
N GLU A 69 -20.09 3.14 -14.84
CA GLU A 69 -20.34 3.63 -13.47
C GLU A 69 -21.38 4.75 -13.45
N LYS A 70 -21.34 5.65 -14.43
CA LYS A 70 -22.24 6.80 -14.50
C LYS A 70 -23.68 6.44 -14.92
N TRP A 71 -23.84 5.53 -15.89
CA TRP A 71 -25.13 5.30 -16.53
C TRP A 71 -25.76 3.94 -16.22
N VAL A 72 -24.98 2.90 -16.00
CA VAL A 72 -25.47 1.55 -15.77
C VAL A 72 -25.56 1.21 -14.27
N LEU A 73 -24.51 1.51 -13.52
CA LEU A 73 -24.45 1.16 -12.10
C LEU A 73 -25.62 1.73 -11.26
N PRO A 74 -26.13 2.96 -11.48
CA PRO A 74 -27.29 3.46 -10.74
C PRO A 74 -28.54 2.60 -10.90
N SER A 75 -28.80 2.08 -12.10
CA SER A 75 -29.93 1.20 -12.38
C SER A 75 -29.78 -0.15 -11.70
N ILE A 76 -28.56 -0.69 -11.64
CA ILE A 76 -28.27 -1.94 -10.91
C ILE A 76 -28.48 -1.73 -9.41
N LEU A 77 -27.95 -0.65 -8.83
CA LEU A 77 -28.14 -0.33 -7.41
C LEU A 77 -29.62 -0.23 -7.03
N LYS A 78 -30.43 0.36 -7.92
CA LYS A 78 -31.87 0.49 -7.74
C LYS A 78 -32.59 -0.86 -7.84
N ALA A 79 -32.27 -1.67 -8.85
CA ALA A 79 -32.87 -2.99 -9.07
C ALA A 79 -32.53 -3.96 -7.93
N GLU A 80 -31.29 -3.93 -7.45
CA GLU A 80 -30.79 -4.74 -6.35
C GLU A 80 -31.23 -4.21 -4.97
N LYS A 81 -31.87 -3.04 -4.89
CA LYS A 81 -32.25 -2.36 -3.65
C LYS A 81 -31.06 -2.23 -2.70
N ALA A 82 -29.90 -1.83 -3.22
CA ALA A 82 -28.65 -1.72 -2.47
C ALA A 82 -28.80 -0.75 -1.29
N ASP A 83 -28.39 -1.19 -0.10
CA ASP A 83 -28.34 -0.35 1.10
C ASP A 83 -27.04 0.46 1.16
N VAL A 84 -25.93 -0.15 0.72
CA VAL A 84 -24.60 0.49 0.68
C VAL A 84 -23.92 0.22 -0.65
N LEU A 85 -23.31 1.26 -1.24
CA LEU A 85 -22.31 1.17 -2.31
C LEU A 85 -20.95 1.45 -1.72
N PHE A 86 -20.03 0.49 -1.80
CA PHE A 86 -18.63 0.68 -1.41
C PHE A 86 -17.70 0.74 -2.62
N CYS A 87 -16.94 1.84 -2.73
CA CYS A 87 -15.96 2.10 -3.79
C CYS A 87 -14.53 2.12 -3.18
N PRO A 88 -13.84 0.98 -3.05
CA PRO A 88 -12.53 0.91 -2.39
C PRO A 88 -11.38 1.54 -3.21
N GLY A 89 -11.65 2.04 -4.41
CA GLY A 89 -10.68 2.68 -5.30
C GLY A 89 -10.53 4.19 -5.14
N GLY A 90 -11.26 4.83 -4.21
CA GLY A 90 -11.18 6.27 -3.94
C GLY A 90 -11.96 7.16 -4.91
N VAL A 91 -12.53 6.61 -5.97
CA VAL A 91 -13.38 7.31 -6.94
C VAL A 91 -14.78 6.75 -6.90
N VAL A 92 -15.77 7.64 -6.78
CA VAL A 92 -17.19 7.32 -6.90
C VAL A 92 -17.69 7.92 -8.21
N GLY A 93 -17.78 7.10 -9.25
CA GLY A 93 -18.18 7.50 -10.61
C GLY A 93 -19.70 7.52 -10.83
N THR A 94 -20.48 7.20 -9.82
CA THR A 94 -21.94 7.02 -9.92
C THR A 94 -22.72 7.89 -8.94
N ARG A 95 -24.01 8.10 -9.21
CA ARG A 95 -24.97 8.63 -8.24
C ARG A 95 -25.77 7.47 -7.68
N ALA A 96 -25.65 7.24 -6.37
CA ALA A 96 -26.44 6.23 -5.72
C ALA A 96 -27.92 6.65 -5.66
N PRO A 97 -28.87 5.69 -5.76
CA PRO A 97 -30.30 5.98 -5.59
C PRO A 97 -30.58 6.41 -4.14
N VAL A 98 -31.70 7.10 -3.95
CA VAL A 98 -32.16 7.52 -2.61
C VAL A 98 -32.24 6.30 -1.69
N GLY A 99 -31.68 6.44 -0.49
CA GLY A 99 -31.62 5.39 0.52
C GLY A 99 -30.39 4.47 0.42
N CYS A 100 -29.62 4.51 -0.67
CA CYS A 100 -28.33 3.79 -0.77
C CYS A 100 -27.20 4.71 -0.28
N LYS A 101 -26.50 4.29 0.77
CA LYS A 101 -25.36 5.01 1.34
C LYS A 101 -24.10 4.77 0.52
N VAL A 102 -23.22 5.77 0.43
CA VAL A 102 -21.99 5.70 -0.35
C VAL A 102 -20.77 5.70 0.57
N VAL A 103 -19.93 4.69 0.42
CA VAL A 103 -18.65 4.58 1.12
C VAL A 103 -17.52 4.60 0.11
N THR A 104 -16.47 5.35 0.39
CA THR A 104 -15.24 5.33 -0.40
C THR A 104 -14.02 5.11 0.48
N MET A 105 -12.91 4.64 -0.13
CA MET A 105 -11.65 4.46 0.60
C MET A 105 -10.52 5.21 -0.11
N PHE A 106 -9.78 6.01 0.64
CA PHE A 106 -8.66 6.77 0.10
C PHE A 106 -7.35 6.00 0.19
N ARG A 107 -6.73 5.70 -0.96
CA ARG A 107 -5.55 4.84 -1.05
C ARG A 107 -4.38 5.41 -1.85
N ASN A 108 -4.60 6.38 -2.72
CA ASN A 108 -3.58 6.90 -3.63
C ASN A 108 -3.16 8.32 -3.26
N MET A 109 -1.96 8.47 -2.68
CA MET A 109 -1.39 9.76 -2.30
C MET A 109 -0.76 10.54 -3.47
N ILE A 110 -0.36 9.89 -4.57
CA ILE A 110 0.37 10.53 -5.66
C ILE A 110 -0.30 11.82 -6.19
N PRO A 111 -1.64 11.87 -6.40
CA PRO A 111 -2.30 13.10 -6.84
C PRO A 111 -2.27 14.24 -5.82
N PHE A 112 -1.93 13.96 -4.57
CA PHE A 112 -1.96 14.90 -3.44
C PHE A 112 -0.56 15.32 -2.98
N ASP A 113 0.46 14.54 -3.31
CA ASP A 113 1.84 14.89 -3.01
C ASP A 113 2.39 15.92 -4.01
N LEU A 114 2.72 17.13 -3.51
CA LEU A 114 3.19 18.25 -4.35
C LEU A 114 4.58 17.97 -4.94
N ARG A 115 5.46 17.22 -4.23
CA ARG A 115 6.81 16.91 -4.71
C ARG A 115 6.76 15.92 -5.85
N VAL A 116 6.01 14.83 -5.67
CA VAL A 116 5.80 13.83 -6.73
C VAL A 116 5.08 14.43 -7.94
N ARG A 117 4.08 15.29 -7.73
CA ARG A 117 3.41 15.99 -8.85
C ARG A 117 4.34 16.89 -9.64
N LYS A 118 5.30 17.56 -8.97
CA LYS A 118 6.29 18.42 -9.64
C LYS A 118 7.33 17.61 -10.41
N SER A 119 7.71 16.40 -9.95
CA SER A 119 8.65 15.53 -10.64
C SER A 119 8.07 14.88 -11.91
N ILE A 120 6.74 14.82 -12.05
CA ILE A 120 6.10 14.30 -13.25
C ILE A 120 6.20 15.34 -14.37
N PRO A 121 6.80 15.00 -15.54
CA PRO A 121 6.88 15.90 -16.69
C PRO A 121 5.51 16.41 -17.13
N PHE A 122 5.53 17.58 -17.82
CA PHE A 122 4.30 18.07 -18.45
C PHE A 122 3.81 17.08 -19.50
N GLY A 123 2.52 16.75 -19.49
CA GLY A 123 1.89 15.80 -20.41
C GLY A 123 0.63 15.15 -19.85
N LEU A 124 0.17 14.11 -20.54
CA LEU A 124 -1.08 13.40 -20.21
C LEU A 124 -1.11 12.84 -18.78
N GLN A 125 0.04 12.37 -18.26
CA GLN A 125 0.13 11.83 -16.91
C GLN A 125 -0.12 12.92 -15.85
N ARG A 126 0.41 14.14 -16.06
CA ARG A 126 0.19 15.26 -15.15
C ARG A 126 -1.27 15.73 -15.16
N LEU A 127 -1.88 15.80 -16.36
CA LEU A 127 -3.30 16.10 -16.52
C LEU A 127 -4.17 15.04 -15.83
N ARG A 128 -3.87 13.75 -16.04
CA ARG A 128 -4.56 12.64 -15.38
C ARG A 128 -4.52 12.76 -13.85
N ASN A 129 -3.35 13.05 -13.27
CA ASN A 129 -3.20 13.19 -11.83
C ASN A 129 -3.97 14.42 -11.30
N TRP A 130 -4.02 15.50 -12.06
CA TRP A 130 -4.82 16.67 -11.72
C TRP A 130 -6.32 16.36 -11.71
N LEU A 131 -6.81 15.64 -12.74
CA LEU A 131 -8.21 15.19 -12.81
C LEU A 131 -8.55 14.23 -11.67
N LEU A 132 -7.68 13.26 -11.39
CA LEU A 132 -7.86 12.31 -10.28
C LEU A 132 -7.94 13.04 -8.95
N ASN A 133 -7.07 14.01 -8.70
CA ASN A 133 -7.14 14.83 -7.48
C ASN A 133 -8.54 15.45 -7.30
N ARG A 134 -9.08 16.12 -8.35
CA ARG A 134 -10.40 16.75 -8.29
C ARG A 134 -11.53 15.75 -8.09
N ILE A 135 -11.51 14.64 -8.82
CA ILE A 135 -12.55 13.61 -8.75
C ILE A 135 -12.53 12.92 -7.38
N MET A 136 -11.35 12.63 -6.84
CA MET A 136 -11.22 11.98 -5.53
C MET A 136 -11.67 12.91 -4.40
N LEU A 137 -11.28 14.20 -4.41
CA LEU A 137 -11.78 15.17 -3.43
C LEU A 137 -13.32 15.26 -3.46
N LYS A 138 -13.89 15.35 -4.65
CA LYS A 138 -15.35 15.36 -4.82
C LYS A 138 -15.97 14.06 -4.26
N SER A 139 -15.43 12.91 -4.62
CA SER A 139 -15.92 11.61 -4.14
C SER A 139 -15.94 11.52 -2.62
N MET A 140 -14.86 11.97 -1.96
CA MET A 140 -14.74 11.97 -0.49
C MET A 140 -15.65 13.00 0.19
N SER A 141 -15.87 14.17 -0.43
CA SER A 141 -16.77 15.19 0.13
C SER A 141 -18.26 14.82 0.02
N GLU A 142 -18.64 14.04 -1.00
CA GLU A 142 -20.01 13.62 -1.25
C GLU A 142 -20.37 12.29 -0.56
N ALA A 143 -19.39 11.42 -0.31
CA ALA A 143 -19.61 10.12 0.34
C ALA A 143 -20.22 10.26 1.75
N ASP A 144 -21.04 9.27 2.14
CA ASP A 144 -21.59 9.19 3.50
C ASP A 144 -20.51 8.77 4.51
N LEU A 145 -19.51 8.01 4.07
CA LEU A 145 -18.34 7.62 4.85
C LEU A 145 -17.10 7.53 3.97
N THR A 146 -15.99 8.09 4.44
CA THR A 146 -14.66 7.90 3.83
C THR A 146 -13.76 7.10 4.77
N ILE A 147 -13.24 5.98 4.29
CA ILE A 147 -12.24 5.18 4.99
C ILE A 147 -10.85 5.65 4.56
N PHE A 148 -10.05 6.09 5.51
CA PHE A 148 -8.62 6.40 5.34
C PHE A 148 -7.79 5.23 5.83
N ILE A 149 -6.63 4.99 5.19
CA ILE A 149 -5.72 3.91 5.59
C ILE A 149 -4.51 4.42 6.38
N SER A 150 -4.46 5.73 6.66
CA SER A 150 -3.53 6.38 7.61
C SER A 150 -4.14 7.67 8.14
N ASN A 151 -3.74 8.08 9.33
CA ASN A 151 -4.12 9.38 9.90
C ASN A 151 -3.46 10.53 9.14
N TYR A 152 -2.24 10.31 8.63
CA TYR A 152 -1.59 11.26 7.74
C TYR A 152 -2.43 11.58 6.51
N ALA A 153 -2.87 10.55 5.79
CA ALA A 153 -3.69 10.75 4.60
C ALA A 153 -5.04 11.41 4.92
N ARG A 154 -5.64 11.07 6.07
CA ARG A 154 -6.84 11.73 6.57
C ARG A 154 -6.60 13.21 6.80
N SER A 155 -5.56 13.59 7.52
CA SER A 155 -5.24 15.00 7.80
C SER A 155 -4.98 15.80 6.53
N VAL A 156 -4.27 15.22 5.54
CA VAL A 156 -4.04 15.86 4.23
C VAL A 156 -5.35 16.13 3.50
N ILE A 157 -6.26 15.16 3.44
CA ILE A 157 -7.51 15.32 2.72
C ILE A 157 -8.47 16.26 3.45
N GLU A 158 -8.59 16.16 4.78
CA GLU A 158 -9.45 17.03 5.59
C GLU A 158 -8.98 18.51 5.54
N SER A 159 -7.68 18.76 5.27
CA SER A 159 -7.18 20.13 5.00
C SER A 159 -7.59 20.68 3.64
N LEU A 160 -7.96 19.83 2.68
CA LEU A 160 -8.29 20.21 1.30
C LEU A 160 -9.79 20.23 1.02
N THR A 161 -10.57 19.44 1.75
CA THR A 161 -12.03 19.35 1.56
C THR A 161 -12.73 18.88 2.83
N LYS A 162 -14.02 19.28 2.97
CA LYS A 162 -14.84 18.77 4.07
C LYS A 162 -15.28 17.35 3.78
N VAL A 163 -14.98 16.43 4.70
CA VAL A 163 -15.46 15.03 4.69
C VAL A 163 -16.60 14.90 5.70
N LYS A 164 -17.72 14.25 5.32
CA LYS A 164 -18.91 14.14 6.18
C LYS A 164 -18.63 13.27 7.40
N ASN A 165 -18.20 12.03 7.16
CA ASN A 165 -17.79 11.08 8.19
C ASN A 165 -16.48 10.41 7.73
N ALA A 166 -15.58 10.21 8.66
CA ALA A 166 -14.27 9.66 8.39
C ALA A 166 -13.86 8.65 9.46
N VAL A 167 -13.29 7.53 9.02
CA VAL A 167 -12.65 6.55 9.90
C VAL A 167 -11.27 6.20 9.35
N THR A 168 -10.32 5.94 10.24
CA THR A 168 -8.99 5.45 9.85
C THR A 168 -8.89 3.96 10.16
N ILE A 169 -8.71 3.16 9.10
CA ILE A 169 -8.56 1.70 9.18
C ILE A 169 -7.32 1.33 8.36
N PRO A 170 -6.15 1.17 8.99
CA PRO A 170 -4.93 0.77 8.29
C PRO A 170 -5.04 -0.62 7.67
N HIS A 171 -4.20 -0.89 6.68
CA HIS A 171 -4.05 -2.24 6.14
C HIS A 171 -3.44 -3.17 7.19
N GLY A 172 -3.76 -4.46 7.08
CA GLY A 172 -3.11 -5.51 7.83
C GLY A 172 -1.85 -6.04 7.14
N ILE A 173 -1.18 -6.95 7.80
CA ILE A 173 0.00 -7.66 7.31
C ILE A 173 -0.38 -9.12 7.06
N GLY A 174 0.05 -9.68 5.92
CA GLY A 174 -0.13 -11.10 5.63
C GLY A 174 0.65 -11.97 6.63
N SER A 175 0.02 -13.03 7.13
CA SER A 175 0.62 -13.96 8.10
C SER A 175 1.95 -14.56 7.62
N VAL A 176 2.13 -14.70 6.30
CA VAL A 176 3.36 -15.22 5.68
C VAL A 176 4.61 -14.38 5.96
N PHE A 177 4.45 -13.10 6.31
CA PHE A 177 5.57 -12.20 6.68
C PHE A 177 5.92 -12.28 8.16
N ARG A 178 5.08 -12.90 9.00
CA ARG A 178 5.31 -12.99 10.45
C ARG A 178 6.25 -14.14 10.78
N THR A 179 7.27 -13.85 11.58
CA THR A 179 8.17 -14.86 12.13
C THR A 179 7.49 -15.60 13.27
N HIS A 180 6.73 -16.62 12.97
CA HIS A 180 6.26 -17.56 13.99
C HIS A 180 7.14 -18.82 13.98
N GLY A 181 8.36 -18.70 14.55
CA GLY A 181 9.16 -19.86 14.96
C GLY A 181 9.59 -20.87 13.89
N GLY A 182 9.28 -20.64 12.63
CA GLY A 182 9.65 -21.50 11.50
C GLY A 182 10.87 -20.93 10.77
N SER A 183 11.94 -21.72 10.65
CA SER A 183 13.06 -21.40 9.76
C SER A 183 12.55 -21.36 8.32
N THR A 184 12.44 -20.17 7.74
CA THR A 184 12.25 -20.05 6.30
C THR A 184 13.52 -20.50 5.60
N VAL A 185 13.39 -21.33 4.56
CA VAL A 185 14.55 -21.75 3.75
C VAL A 185 15.14 -20.53 3.07
N ARG A 186 16.45 -20.31 3.25
CA ARG A 186 17.17 -19.22 2.57
C ARG A 186 17.25 -19.55 1.08
N PRO A 187 16.80 -18.67 0.20
CA PRO A 187 16.94 -18.87 -1.25
C PRO A 187 18.40 -18.90 -1.70
N ASP A 188 18.75 -19.82 -2.59
CA ASP A 188 20.13 -20.04 -3.07
C ASP A 188 20.70 -18.85 -3.85
N TYR A 189 19.84 -17.98 -4.40
CA TYR A 189 20.27 -16.76 -5.12
C TYR A 189 20.63 -15.59 -4.21
N LEU A 190 20.44 -15.73 -2.87
CA LEU A 190 20.90 -14.74 -1.91
C LEU A 190 22.37 -14.96 -1.57
N PRO A 191 23.14 -13.88 -1.31
CA PRO A 191 24.52 -14.00 -0.87
C PRO A 191 24.60 -14.80 0.44
N GLU A 192 25.69 -15.54 0.66
CA GLU A 192 25.91 -16.26 1.94
C GLU A 192 26.08 -15.27 3.11
N SER A 193 26.64 -14.08 2.84
CA SER A 193 26.80 -13.02 3.82
C SER A 193 25.46 -12.45 4.30
N GLU A 194 25.49 -11.75 5.42
CA GLU A 194 24.39 -10.90 5.86
C GLU A 194 24.19 -9.74 4.87
N TYR A 195 22.99 -9.20 4.73
CA TYR A 195 22.70 -8.18 3.73
C TYR A 195 21.71 -7.13 4.20
N VAL A 196 21.77 -5.95 3.58
CA VAL A 196 20.76 -4.90 3.66
C VAL A 196 19.73 -5.14 2.55
N LEU A 197 18.43 -5.14 2.87
CA LEU A 197 17.36 -5.38 1.91
C LEU A 197 16.53 -4.12 1.67
N TYR A 198 16.34 -3.76 0.40
CA TYR A 198 15.36 -2.77 -0.01
C TYR A 198 14.42 -3.33 -1.08
N VAL A 199 13.17 -3.59 -0.71
CA VAL A 199 12.11 -4.06 -1.61
C VAL A 199 11.27 -2.86 -2.03
N SER A 200 11.26 -2.50 -3.31
CA SER A 200 10.38 -1.45 -3.86
C SER A 200 10.45 -1.39 -5.38
N ARG A 201 9.37 -0.90 -6.03
CA ARG A 201 9.45 -0.47 -7.44
C ARG A 201 10.46 0.67 -7.58
N PHE A 202 11.16 0.73 -8.72
CA PHE A 202 12.09 1.82 -9.04
C PHE A 202 11.34 3.07 -9.54
N ASP A 203 10.49 3.64 -8.68
CA ASP A 203 9.91 4.96 -8.91
C ASP A 203 10.78 6.04 -8.27
N VAL A 204 10.84 7.24 -8.85
CA VAL A 204 11.72 8.33 -8.38
C VAL A 204 11.51 8.66 -6.89
N TYR A 205 10.25 8.66 -6.41
CA TYR A 205 9.93 8.92 -5.00
C TYR A 205 10.29 7.79 -4.03
N LYS A 206 10.87 6.70 -4.53
CA LYS A 206 11.43 5.59 -3.73
C LYS A 206 12.92 5.76 -3.44
N HIS A 207 13.57 6.75 -4.04
CA HIS A 207 14.94 7.19 -3.71
C HIS A 207 16.02 6.11 -3.75
N HIS A 208 15.92 5.15 -4.67
CA HIS A 208 16.95 4.12 -4.83
C HIS A 208 18.32 4.73 -5.21
N TYR A 209 18.32 5.81 -5.99
CA TYR A 209 19.52 6.52 -6.38
C TYR A 209 20.26 7.11 -5.17
N GLU A 210 19.53 7.78 -4.28
CA GLU A 210 20.05 8.35 -3.05
C GLU A 210 20.55 7.26 -2.10
N VAL A 211 19.83 6.12 -1.99
CA VAL A 211 20.26 4.96 -1.20
C VAL A 211 21.55 4.36 -1.71
N VAL A 212 21.71 4.13 -3.03
CA VAL A 212 22.95 3.60 -3.62
C VAL A 212 24.09 4.60 -3.46
N SER A 213 23.81 5.91 -3.65
CA SER A 213 24.81 6.97 -3.42
C SER A 213 25.30 6.97 -1.97
N ALA A 214 24.39 6.82 -1.00
CA ALA A 214 24.72 6.72 0.43
C ALA A 214 25.52 5.45 0.75
N TYR A 215 25.09 4.30 0.21
CA TYR A 215 25.76 3.02 0.39
C TYR A 215 27.20 3.07 -0.13
N GLY A 216 27.45 3.71 -1.27
CA GLY A 216 28.79 3.91 -1.83
C GLY A 216 29.76 4.69 -0.93
N LYS A 217 29.23 5.51 0.00
CA LYS A 217 30.02 6.28 0.98
C LYS A 217 30.41 5.48 2.24
N LEU A 218 29.82 4.30 2.46
CA LEU A 218 30.19 3.43 3.57
C LEU A 218 31.64 2.96 3.43
N SER A 219 32.27 2.58 4.55
CA SER A 219 33.57 1.93 4.52
C SER A 219 33.54 0.65 3.68
N GLN A 220 34.68 0.31 3.06
CA GLN A 220 34.79 -0.91 2.27
C GLN A 220 34.44 -2.15 3.10
N GLU A 221 34.89 -2.20 4.35
CA GLU A 221 34.60 -3.29 5.29
C GLU A 221 33.09 -3.52 5.47
N LEU A 222 32.32 -2.45 5.67
CA LEU A 222 30.84 -2.55 5.82
C LEU A 222 30.18 -3.01 4.52
N ARG A 223 30.63 -2.52 3.36
CA ARG A 223 30.06 -2.92 2.06
C ARG A 223 30.35 -4.38 1.71
N GLU A 224 31.55 -4.87 2.04
CA GLU A 224 31.92 -6.27 1.82
C GLU A 224 31.14 -7.21 2.75
N LYS A 225 30.92 -6.79 4.00
CA LYS A 225 30.18 -7.57 4.99
C LYS A 225 28.66 -7.57 4.74
N PHE A 226 28.10 -6.45 4.29
CA PHE A 226 26.66 -6.24 4.15
C PHE A 226 26.31 -5.74 2.74
N PRO A 227 26.29 -6.60 1.72
CA PRO A 227 25.84 -6.20 0.40
C PRO A 227 24.42 -5.64 0.42
N LEU A 228 24.12 -4.67 -0.44
CA LEU A 228 22.81 -4.07 -0.61
C LEU A 228 22.01 -4.82 -1.69
N ILE A 229 20.87 -5.39 -1.30
CA ILE A 229 19.97 -6.08 -2.22
C ILE A 229 18.77 -5.19 -2.53
N LEU A 230 18.59 -4.88 -3.81
CA LEU A 230 17.47 -4.12 -4.36
C LEU A 230 16.51 -5.06 -5.09
N VAL A 231 15.25 -5.08 -4.66
CA VAL A 231 14.20 -5.92 -5.24
C VAL A 231 13.08 -5.05 -5.80
N GLY A 232 12.77 -5.22 -7.08
CA GLY A 232 11.70 -4.48 -7.76
C GLY A 232 11.80 -4.58 -9.27
N GLU A 233 10.79 -4.08 -9.98
CA GLU A 233 10.78 -4.04 -11.43
C GLU A 233 11.91 -3.16 -11.96
N THR A 234 12.82 -3.74 -12.75
CA THR A 234 14.02 -3.06 -13.31
C THR A 234 13.83 -2.54 -14.73
N ASN A 235 12.62 -2.60 -15.28
CA ASN A 235 12.28 -2.08 -16.62
C ASN A 235 11.85 -0.59 -16.60
N LEU A 236 12.09 0.10 -15.50
CA LEU A 236 11.75 1.51 -15.31
C LEU A 236 12.98 2.40 -15.52
N PRO A 237 12.82 3.65 -16.00
CA PRO A 237 13.94 4.57 -16.23
C PRO A 237 14.81 4.80 -14.99
N GLU A 238 14.23 4.84 -13.80
CA GLU A 238 14.98 5.00 -12.55
C GLU A 238 15.88 3.79 -12.25
N ALA A 239 15.47 2.57 -12.64
CA ALA A 239 16.33 1.39 -12.48
C ALA A 239 17.60 1.48 -13.34
N GLU A 240 17.49 1.98 -14.58
CA GLU A 240 18.65 2.19 -15.43
C GLU A 240 19.59 3.28 -14.87
N ARG A 241 19.01 4.33 -14.30
CA ARG A 241 19.78 5.37 -13.61
C ARG A 241 20.55 4.82 -12.40
N VAL A 242 19.92 3.93 -11.64
CA VAL A 242 20.54 3.25 -10.48
C VAL A 242 21.63 2.28 -10.94
N LYS A 243 21.42 1.48 -12.00
CA LYS A 243 22.46 0.61 -12.57
C LYS A 243 23.69 1.40 -13.02
N SER A 244 23.47 2.52 -13.70
CA SER A 244 24.55 3.40 -14.13
C SER A 244 25.34 3.97 -12.95
N LEU A 245 24.68 4.31 -11.84
CA LEU A 245 25.32 4.77 -10.63
C LEU A 245 26.16 3.66 -9.97
N VAL A 246 25.63 2.44 -9.88
CA VAL A 246 26.36 1.27 -9.35
C VAL A 246 27.66 1.09 -10.11
N SER A 247 27.62 1.14 -11.45
CA SER A 247 28.83 1.00 -12.27
C SER A 247 29.79 2.20 -12.13
N THR A 248 29.25 3.42 -12.07
CA THR A 248 30.08 4.62 -11.89
C THR A 248 30.86 4.62 -10.57
N LEU A 249 30.25 4.06 -9.52
CA LEU A 249 30.83 3.98 -8.18
C LEU A 249 31.67 2.70 -7.97
N GLY A 250 31.74 1.78 -8.93
CA GLY A 250 32.45 0.50 -8.80
C GLY A 250 31.86 -0.40 -7.72
N LEU A 251 30.53 -0.44 -7.62
CA LEU A 251 29.80 -1.19 -6.59
C LEU A 251 29.22 -2.53 -7.10
N GLU A 252 29.66 -2.98 -8.28
CA GLU A 252 29.29 -4.27 -8.83
C GLU A 252 29.68 -5.40 -7.84
N GLY A 253 28.76 -6.31 -7.60
CA GLY A 253 28.93 -7.39 -6.58
C GLY A 253 28.62 -6.98 -5.13
N GLN A 254 28.60 -5.67 -4.83
CA GLN A 254 28.17 -5.15 -3.52
C GLN A 254 26.73 -4.64 -3.53
N VAL A 255 26.23 -4.18 -4.68
CA VAL A 255 24.82 -3.80 -4.90
C VAL A 255 24.21 -4.77 -5.90
N LEU A 256 23.25 -5.56 -5.48
CA LEU A 256 22.60 -6.62 -6.24
C LEU A 256 21.16 -6.21 -6.61
N LEU A 257 20.86 -6.10 -7.91
CA LEU A 257 19.51 -5.83 -8.39
C LEU A 257 18.87 -7.16 -8.81
N LEU A 258 17.99 -7.72 -7.99
CA LEU A 258 17.37 -9.04 -8.23
C LEU A 258 16.16 -8.99 -9.17
N GLY A 259 15.72 -7.79 -9.58
CA GLY A 259 14.52 -7.66 -10.38
C GLY A 259 13.22 -7.88 -9.58
N ALA A 260 12.11 -8.09 -10.29
CA ALA A 260 10.81 -8.36 -9.68
C ALA A 260 10.75 -9.78 -9.13
N ILE A 261 10.39 -9.92 -7.87
CA ILE A 261 10.19 -11.20 -7.19
C ILE A 261 8.69 -11.35 -6.87
N PRO A 262 8.07 -12.52 -7.12
CA PRO A 262 6.67 -12.77 -6.77
C PRO A 262 6.41 -12.52 -5.29
N TYR A 263 5.23 -11.95 -4.98
CA TYR A 263 4.87 -11.56 -3.61
C TYR A 263 5.01 -12.69 -2.59
N GLN A 264 4.60 -13.92 -2.96
CA GLN A 264 4.70 -15.11 -2.10
C GLN A 264 6.16 -15.53 -1.83
N SER A 265 7.11 -15.07 -2.64
CA SER A 265 8.53 -15.37 -2.50
C SER A 265 9.32 -14.28 -1.77
N LEU A 266 8.66 -13.18 -1.35
CA LEU A 266 9.29 -12.09 -0.60
C LEU A 266 9.60 -12.42 0.89
N PRO A 267 8.76 -13.19 1.62
CA PRO A 267 8.99 -13.42 3.04
C PRO A 267 10.39 -13.93 3.40
N PRO A 268 10.98 -14.93 2.70
CA PRO A 268 12.35 -15.37 2.98
C PRO A 268 13.40 -14.26 2.87
N LEU A 269 13.22 -13.30 1.93
CA LEU A 269 14.17 -12.20 1.77
C LEU A 269 14.16 -11.29 2.99
N TYR A 270 12.97 -10.95 3.49
CA TYR A 270 12.82 -10.15 4.71
C TYR A 270 13.36 -10.89 5.94
N HIS A 271 13.07 -12.18 6.08
CA HIS A 271 13.48 -12.97 7.25
C HIS A 271 14.99 -13.19 7.34
N HIS A 272 15.68 -13.26 6.21
CA HIS A 272 17.14 -13.44 6.16
C HIS A 272 17.93 -12.13 6.05
N ALA A 273 17.25 -10.98 5.91
CA ALA A 273 17.92 -9.69 5.92
C ALA A 273 18.53 -9.40 7.29
N TYR A 274 19.74 -8.81 7.30
CA TYR A 274 20.35 -8.27 8.50
C TYR A 274 19.67 -6.97 8.92
N LEU A 275 19.34 -6.14 7.92
CA LEU A 275 18.69 -4.85 8.06
C LEU A 275 17.75 -4.61 6.87
N ASN A 276 16.52 -4.19 7.13
CA ASN A 276 15.61 -3.70 6.11
C ASN A 276 15.71 -2.18 5.96
N LEU A 277 15.62 -1.67 4.73
CA LEU A 277 15.67 -0.26 4.40
C LEU A 277 14.46 0.13 3.56
N PHE A 278 13.85 1.30 3.85
CA PHE A 278 12.74 1.83 3.06
C PHE A 278 12.78 3.35 2.94
N ALA A 279 13.17 3.87 1.78
CA ALA A 279 13.46 5.28 1.55
C ALA A 279 12.33 6.08 0.86
N SER A 280 11.10 5.57 0.84
CA SER A 280 10.00 6.24 0.13
C SER A 280 9.64 7.60 0.72
N SER A 281 9.34 8.57 -0.14
CA SER A 281 8.84 9.90 0.26
C SER A 281 7.35 10.12 -0.04
N CYS A 282 6.65 9.15 -0.62
CA CYS A 282 5.22 9.26 -0.95
C CYS A 282 4.50 7.93 -0.74
N GLU A 283 3.83 7.81 0.40
CA GLU A 283 3.03 6.64 0.78
C GLU A 283 1.68 7.08 1.36
N ASN A 284 0.77 6.11 1.46
CA ASN A 284 -0.47 6.24 2.22
C ASN A 284 -0.46 5.27 3.41
N CYS A 285 -0.46 3.96 3.14
CA CYS A 285 -0.15 2.93 4.12
C CYS A 285 1.00 2.11 3.52
N PRO A 286 2.23 2.20 4.10
CA PRO A 286 3.42 1.61 3.51
C PRO A 286 3.51 0.11 3.78
N ASN A 287 2.80 -0.72 3.00
CA ASN A 287 2.78 -2.17 3.19
C ASN A 287 4.19 -2.77 3.26
N ILE A 288 5.12 -2.27 2.45
CA ILE A 288 6.53 -2.72 2.44
C ILE A 288 7.19 -2.52 3.81
N LEU A 289 6.97 -1.37 4.46
CA LEU A 289 7.43 -1.11 5.82
C LEU A 289 6.79 -2.08 6.81
N LEU A 290 5.48 -2.30 6.70
CA LEU A 290 4.76 -3.21 7.59
C LEU A 290 5.22 -4.66 7.43
N GLU A 291 5.44 -5.12 6.20
CA GLU A 291 5.98 -6.45 5.87
C GLU A 291 7.39 -6.64 6.46
N ALA A 292 8.25 -5.62 6.32
CA ALA A 292 9.58 -5.61 6.90
C ALA A 292 9.54 -5.70 8.44
N LEU A 293 8.69 -4.91 9.11
CA LEU A 293 8.51 -4.98 10.56
C LEU A 293 8.02 -6.37 11.02
N ALA A 294 7.08 -6.97 10.27
CA ALA A 294 6.54 -8.29 10.59
C ALA A 294 7.57 -9.41 10.50
N SER A 295 8.62 -9.24 9.69
CA SER A 295 9.74 -10.18 9.64
C SER A 295 10.55 -10.24 10.93
N GLY A 296 10.32 -9.32 11.87
CA GLY A 296 11.08 -9.21 13.10
C GLY A 296 12.54 -8.75 12.91
N ARG A 297 12.90 -8.29 11.70
CA ARG A 297 14.23 -7.77 11.42
C ARG A 297 14.29 -6.26 11.65
N PRO A 298 15.48 -5.72 11.98
CA PRO A 298 15.66 -4.29 12.17
C PRO A 298 15.26 -3.50 10.93
N MET A 299 14.80 -2.27 11.13
CA MET A 299 14.33 -1.39 10.08
C MET A 299 14.94 0.01 10.19
N ILE A 300 15.40 0.55 9.05
CA ILE A 300 15.62 1.98 8.89
C ILE A 300 14.74 2.51 7.77
N CYS A 301 14.13 3.67 7.95
CA CYS A 301 13.24 4.20 6.92
C CYS A 301 13.22 5.73 6.85
N SER A 302 12.59 6.22 5.79
CA SER A 302 12.35 7.65 5.59
C SER A 302 11.60 8.28 6.78
N ASN A 303 12.01 9.50 7.17
CA ASN A 303 11.32 10.33 8.16
C ASN A 303 10.08 11.05 7.60
N ILE A 304 9.74 10.84 6.34
CA ILE A 304 8.58 11.45 5.70
C ILE A 304 7.30 10.71 6.06
N MET A 305 6.28 11.47 6.48
CA MET A 305 4.97 10.88 6.74
C MET A 305 4.43 10.13 5.51
N PRO A 306 3.80 8.97 5.71
CA PRO A 306 3.36 8.37 6.97
C PRO A 306 4.35 7.37 7.61
N MET A 307 5.59 7.23 7.16
CA MET A 307 6.50 6.21 7.71
C MET A 307 6.62 6.28 9.24
N PRO A 308 6.80 7.47 9.88
CA PRO A 308 6.81 7.55 11.34
C PRO A 308 5.49 7.15 12.02
N GLU A 309 4.34 7.31 11.37
CA GLU A 309 3.04 6.83 11.90
C GLU A 309 3.01 5.31 12.06
N PHE A 310 3.63 4.59 11.10
CA PHE A 310 3.62 3.13 11.06
C PHE A 310 4.84 2.50 11.72
N GLY A 311 6.02 3.10 11.57
CA GLY A 311 7.26 2.59 12.16
C GLY A 311 7.40 2.90 13.64
N ALA A 312 6.87 4.03 14.13
CA ALA A 312 6.99 4.50 15.52
C ALA A 312 8.43 4.34 16.04
N ASP A 313 8.63 3.71 17.20
CA ASP A 313 9.95 3.46 17.79
C ASP A 313 10.63 2.18 17.25
N ALA A 314 10.02 1.51 16.26
CA ALA A 314 10.52 0.28 15.69
C ALA A 314 11.46 0.49 14.47
N ALA A 315 11.78 1.74 14.14
CA ALA A 315 12.69 2.08 13.07
C ALA A 315 13.61 3.26 13.44
N LEU A 316 14.78 3.33 12.82
CA LEU A 316 15.55 4.56 12.74
C LEU A 316 15.11 5.33 11.49
N TYR A 317 15.22 6.65 11.56
CA TYR A 317 14.69 7.53 10.54
C TYR A 317 15.77 8.40 9.91
N PHE A 318 15.68 8.57 8.58
CA PHE A 318 16.56 9.44 7.79
C PHE A 318 15.78 10.28 6.79
N SER A 319 16.36 11.37 6.33
CA SER A 319 15.84 12.15 5.20
C SER A 319 16.13 11.40 3.88
N PRO A 320 15.12 10.99 3.10
CA PRO A 320 15.36 10.28 1.84
C PRO A 320 15.95 11.18 0.74
N PHE A 321 16.02 12.50 0.99
CA PHE A 321 16.56 13.49 0.06
C PHE A 321 18.05 13.79 0.29
N ASP A 322 18.65 13.23 1.34
CA ASP A 322 20.02 13.47 1.75
C ASP A 322 20.78 12.16 1.87
N SER A 323 21.68 11.92 0.91
CA SER A 323 22.50 10.69 0.90
C SER A 323 23.50 10.62 2.06
N ASP A 324 23.88 11.75 2.67
CA ASP A 324 24.77 11.75 3.82
C ASP A 324 24.01 11.33 5.07
N ASP A 325 22.80 11.81 5.25
CA ASP A 325 21.91 11.38 6.35
C ASP A 325 21.57 9.90 6.26
N ILE A 326 21.20 9.40 5.04
CA ILE A 326 21.01 7.96 4.79
C ILE A 326 22.27 7.17 5.17
N GLY A 327 23.45 7.62 4.73
CA GLY A 327 24.73 6.95 4.97
C GLY A 327 25.09 6.89 6.46
N ASN A 328 24.89 7.99 7.18
CA ASN A 328 25.14 8.08 8.61
C ASN A 328 24.25 7.10 9.41
N ILE A 329 22.94 7.11 9.18
CA ILE A 329 21.99 6.20 9.84
C ILE A 329 22.26 4.73 9.47
N LEU A 330 22.60 4.46 8.19
CA LEU A 330 22.94 3.11 7.73
C LEU A 330 24.23 2.62 8.39
N SER A 331 25.27 3.46 8.48
CA SER A 331 26.54 3.14 9.14
C SER A 331 26.36 2.91 10.63
N GLU A 332 25.58 3.75 11.33
CA GLU A 332 25.24 3.60 12.75
C GLU A 332 24.54 2.26 12.99
N ALA A 333 23.50 1.95 12.20
CA ALA A 333 22.75 0.70 12.32
C ALA A 333 23.66 -0.52 12.11
N LEU A 334 24.45 -0.55 11.04
CA LEU A 334 25.34 -1.68 10.72
C LEU A 334 26.46 -1.89 11.74
N SER A 335 26.87 -0.84 12.46
CA SER A 335 27.94 -0.87 13.47
C SER A 335 27.43 -1.14 14.90
N SER A 336 26.11 -1.21 15.11
CA SER A 336 25.51 -1.28 16.46
C SER A 336 24.59 -2.50 16.64
N PRO A 337 25.13 -3.72 16.87
CA PRO A 337 24.31 -4.93 17.03
C PRO A 337 23.27 -4.84 18.17
N ASP A 338 23.59 -4.13 19.25
CA ASP A 338 22.65 -3.93 20.38
C ASP A 338 21.45 -3.08 19.98
N LEU A 339 21.67 -2.04 19.18
CA LEU A 339 20.62 -1.22 18.62
C LEU A 339 19.72 -2.06 17.69
N LEU A 340 20.32 -2.87 16.83
CA LEU A 340 19.56 -3.75 15.92
C LEU A 340 18.71 -4.77 16.70
N ARG A 341 19.21 -5.34 17.80
CA ARG A 341 18.39 -6.23 18.65
C ARG A 341 17.17 -5.52 19.25
N LYS A 342 17.34 -4.28 19.71
CA LYS A 342 16.23 -3.47 20.23
C LYS A 342 15.20 -3.16 19.14
N LEU A 343 15.65 -2.77 17.96
CA LEU A 343 14.77 -2.51 16.81
C LEU A 343 14.02 -3.76 16.36
N SER A 344 14.66 -4.94 16.36
CA SER A 344 13.99 -6.22 16.05
C SER A 344 12.83 -6.53 17.02
N ALA A 345 13.08 -6.38 18.33
CA ALA A 345 12.02 -6.60 19.32
C ALA A 345 10.88 -5.58 19.17
N ALA A 346 11.20 -4.32 18.93
CA ALA A 346 10.22 -3.27 18.68
C ALA A 346 9.42 -3.50 17.37
N ALA A 347 10.08 -4.01 16.32
CA ALA A 347 9.46 -4.32 15.03
C ALA A 347 8.34 -5.36 15.17
N ILE A 348 8.58 -6.44 15.91
CA ILE A 348 7.57 -7.47 16.20
C ILE A 348 6.38 -6.83 16.94
N ALA A 349 6.62 -6.14 18.04
CA ALA A 349 5.57 -5.52 18.85
C ALA A 349 4.76 -4.46 18.06
N GLN A 350 5.42 -3.71 17.17
CA GLN A 350 4.75 -2.73 16.31
C GLN A 350 3.91 -3.42 15.24
N SER A 351 4.42 -4.48 14.60
CA SER A 351 3.72 -5.21 13.55
C SER A 351 2.44 -5.87 14.04
N ASP A 352 2.37 -6.30 15.32
CA ASP A 352 1.20 -6.93 15.90
C ASP A 352 -0.04 -6.02 15.98
N LYS A 353 0.15 -4.72 15.84
CA LYS A 353 -0.96 -3.74 15.76
C LYS A 353 -1.69 -3.77 14.41
N PHE A 354 -1.12 -4.42 13.40
CA PHE A 354 -1.61 -4.42 12.02
C PHE A 354 -1.90 -5.83 11.54
N ASP A 355 -3.14 -6.28 11.62
CA ASP A 355 -3.59 -7.56 11.11
C ASP A 355 -4.81 -7.40 10.21
N TRP A 356 -4.98 -8.33 9.25
CA TRP A 356 -6.06 -8.27 8.28
C TRP A 356 -7.42 -8.61 8.90
N GLU A 357 -7.49 -9.46 9.91
CA GLU A 357 -8.75 -9.78 10.57
C GLU A 357 -9.34 -8.55 11.24
N ASN A 358 -8.52 -7.79 12.00
CA ASN A 358 -8.95 -6.55 12.63
C ASN A 358 -9.31 -5.47 11.61
N THR A 359 -8.51 -5.33 10.52
CA THR A 359 -8.82 -4.42 9.39
C THR A 359 -10.15 -4.75 8.76
N SER A 360 -10.39 -6.03 8.47
CA SER A 360 -11.62 -6.52 7.85
C SER A 360 -12.81 -6.37 8.77
N ARG A 361 -12.70 -6.78 10.04
CA ARG A 361 -13.74 -6.64 11.06
C ARG A 361 -14.18 -5.19 11.23
N LYS A 362 -13.23 -4.24 11.33
CA LYS A 362 -13.53 -2.80 11.42
C LYS A 362 -14.22 -2.29 10.15
N THR A 363 -13.76 -2.72 8.98
CA THR A 363 -14.39 -2.30 7.71
C THR A 363 -15.81 -2.81 7.62
N TRP A 364 -16.06 -4.10 7.91
CA TRP A 364 -17.40 -4.66 7.89
C TRP A 364 -18.32 -3.99 8.93
N PHE A 365 -17.81 -3.73 10.13
CA PHE A 365 -18.56 -3.00 11.16
C PHE A 365 -19.07 -1.64 10.65
N GLU A 366 -18.21 -0.85 10.02
CA GLU A 366 -18.59 0.46 9.47
C GLU A 366 -19.60 0.35 8.33
N LEU A 367 -19.44 -0.65 7.45
CA LEU A 367 -20.37 -0.87 6.33
C LEU A 367 -21.75 -1.30 6.84
N LEU A 368 -21.81 -2.21 7.81
CA LEU A 368 -23.06 -2.70 8.40
C LEU A 368 -23.77 -1.61 9.21
N ALA A 369 -23.04 -0.91 10.08
CA ALA A 369 -23.59 0.19 10.88
C ALA A 369 -24.18 1.32 10.01
N LEU A 370 -23.55 1.56 8.83
CA LEU A 370 -24.07 2.56 7.89
C LEU A 370 -25.35 2.09 7.18
N ALA A 371 -25.45 0.79 6.87
CA ALA A 371 -26.63 0.20 6.24
C ALA A 371 -27.86 0.15 7.17
N GLU A 372 -27.63 0.01 8.48
CA GLU A 372 -28.69 -0.01 9.51
C GLU A 372 -29.25 1.38 9.85
N ARG A 373 -28.51 2.47 9.50
CA ARG A 373 -29.01 3.82 9.76
C ARG A 373 -30.32 4.07 9.02
N PRO A 374 -31.34 4.66 9.68
CA PRO A 374 -32.63 4.93 9.05
C PRO A 374 -32.43 5.69 7.72
N LYS A 375 -33.12 5.21 6.69
CA LYS A 375 -33.19 5.94 5.41
C LYS A 375 -33.85 7.28 5.74
N GLN A 376 -33.06 8.37 5.78
CA GLN A 376 -33.62 9.70 6.00
C GLN A 376 -34.70 9.90 4.94
N GLY A 377 -35.95 9.99 5.41
CA GLY A 377 -37.11 10.20 4.56
C GLY A 377 -36.98 11.52 3.80
N VAL A 378 -37.49 11.52 2.61
CA VAL A 378 -37.75 12.68 1.76
C VAL A 378 -38.70 13.64 2.51
#